data_35025edb937946223d9d8b3968511c2b
#
_entry.id   35025edb937946223d9d8b3968511c2b
#
_cell.length_a   1.000
_cell.length_b   1.000
_cell.length_c   1.000
_cell.angle_alpha   90.00
_cell.angle_beta   90.00
_cell.angle_gamma   90.00
#
_symmetry.space_group_name_H-M   'P 1'
#
loop_
_entity.id
_entity.type
_entity.pdbx_description
1 polymer ?
#
loop_
_entity_poly.entity_id
_entity_poly.type
_entity_poly.pdbx_seq_one_letter_code
_entity_poly.pdbx_strand_id
1 'polypeptide(L)'
;NVNQIYISKGKNFLLFFDVGSPPRKEISSGYQAGPLSFEYFIDNYKIITNCGFGNKISKKAEFISRLTPAQTTLCLNDSSVVRFERNNLINSSFGTSIISSFKVFDFNTDENKSSLTVSAKHDAYKNSFNCVHKREIKIDKKNGNLMGTDNLISVNSNSFFINNYSIRFHLYPGINAVQTMD
;
A
#
# COMPACT_ATOMS: atom_id res chain seq x y z
N ASN A 1 -1.71 15.94 8.12
CA ASN A 1 -1.39 15.62 6.73
C ASN A 1 -2.23 14.43 6.31
N VAL A 2 -3.18 14.66 5.44
CA VAL A 2 -4.09 13.65 4.91
C VAL A 2 -3.58 13.23 3.56
N ASN A 3 -3.47 11.91 3.31
CA ASN A 3 -3.11 11.29 2.02
C ASN A 3 -1.88 11.92 1.35
N GLN A 4 -0.71 11.57 1.84
CA GLN A 4 0.54 11.96 1.17
C GLN A 4 0.96 10.85 0.21
N ILE A 5 1.05 11.18 -1.08
CA ILE A 5 1.68 10.34 -2.09
C ILE A 5 3.01 10.98 -2.44
N TYR A 6 4.09 10.24 -2.27
CA TYR A 6 5.37 10.60 -2.82
C TYR A 6 5.40 10.27 -4.31
N ILE A 7 5.85 11.22 -5.13
CA ILE A 7 5.94 11.05 -6.58
C ILE A 7 7.39 11.30 -6.98
N SER A 8 7.99 10.36 -7.70
CA SER A 8 9.29 10.54 -8.33
C SER A 8 9.23 10.17 -9.79
N LYS A 9 9.78 11.06 -10.63
CA LYS A 9 9.85 10.89 -12.08
C LYS A 9 11.30 10.91 -12.52
N GLY A 10 11.76 9.82 -13.12
CA GLY A 10 13.03 9.72 -13.82
C GLY A 10 12.85 9.83 -15.34
N LYS A 11 13.92 9.56 -16.08
CA LYS A 11 13.91 9.57 -17.55
C LYS A 11 12.97 8.50 -18.12
N ASN A 12 13.01 7.30 -17.54
CA ASN A 12 12.31 6.10 -18.01
C ASN A 12 11.39 5.48 -16.96
N PHE A 13 11.15 6.13 -15.81
CA PHE A 13 10.24 5.63 -14.79
C PHE A 13 9.41 6.73 -14.15
N LEU A 14 8.27 6.33 -13.57
CA LEU A 14 7.44 7.15 -12.71
C LEU A 14 6.93 6.27 -11.55
N LEU A 15 7.22 6.69 -10.33
CA LEU A 15 6.80 6.04 -9.08
C LEU A 15 5.78 6.91 -8.36
N PHE A 16 4.66 6.31 -7.94
CA PHE A 16 3.76 6.83 -6.92
C PHE A 16 3.85 5.91 -5.70
N PHE A 17 4.17 6.45 -4.53
CA PHE A 17 4.33 5.68 -3.29
C PHE A 17 3.46 6.30 -2.19
N ASP A 18 2.54 5.51 -1.63
CA ASP A 18 1.62 5.97 -0.58
C ASP A 18 2.37 6.02 0.77
N VAL A 19 2.61 7.24 1.23
CA VAL A 19 3.25 7.53 2.52
C VAL A 19 2.30 8.29 3.46
N GLY A 20 1.01 8.25 3.15
CA GLY A 20 -0.06 8.91 3.91
C GLY A 20 -0.58 8.08 5.07
N SER A 21 -0.83 8.71 6.22
CA SER A 21 -1.67 8.15 7.26
C SER A 21 -3.14 8.21 6.84
N PRO A 22 -4.02 7.30 7.34
CA PRO A 22 -5.44 7.32 6.99
C PRO A 22 -6.09 8.64 7.41
N PRO A 23 -7.13 9.08 6.69
CA PRO A 23 -7.89 10.27 7.05
C PRO A 23 -8.69 10.05 8.33
N ARG A 24 -9.23 11.14 8.87
CA ARG A 24 -10.20 11.06 9.97
C ARG A 24 -11.45 10.30 9.53
N LYS A 25 -12.14 9.67 10.49
CA LYS A 25 -13.34 8.86 10.26
C LYS A 25 -14.37 9.56 9.37
N GLU A 26 -14.65 10.83 9.63
CA GLU A 26 -15.71 11.62 8.97
C GLU A 26 -15.51 11.79 7.46
N ILE A 27 -14.25 11.72 7.00
CA ILE A 27 -13.88 11.91 5.59
C ILE A 27 -13.23 10.67 4.98
N SER A 28 -13.47 9.49 5.58
CA SER A 28 -12.79 8.24 5.20
C SER A 28 -13.62 7.32 4.30
N SER A 29 -14.78 7.76 3.84
CA SER A 29 -15.71 6.92 3.05
C SER A 29 -15.11 6.43 1.71
N GLY A 30 -14.15 7.15 1.14
CA GLY A 30 -13.43 6.76 -0.07
C GLY A 30 -12.02 6.19 0.20
N TYR A 31 -11.60 6.04 1.47
CA TYR A 31 -10.25 5.61 1.80
C TYR A 31 -10.00 4.16 1.37
N GLN A 32 -8.85 3.93 0.72
CA GLN A 32 -8.34 2.62 0.32
C GLN A 32 -7.18 2.24 1.24
N ALA A 33 -7.27 1.08 1.88
CA ALA A 33 -6.38 0.68 2.97
C ALA A 33 -5.05 0.09 2.46
N GLY A 34 -4.26 0.90 1.78
CA GLY A 34 -3.01 0.52 1.13
C GLY A 34 -1.78 1.28 1.65
N PRO A 35 -1.46 1.28 2.97
CA PRO A 35 -0.24 1.92 3.41
C PRO A 35 0.98 1.32 2.72
N LEU A 36 1.90 2.17 2.28
CA LEU A 36 3.10 1.82 1.54
C LEU A 36 2.83 1.05 0.24
N SER A 37 1.60 1.13 -0.31
CA SER A 37 1.34 0.67 -1.66
C SER A 37 1.99 1.60 -2.68
N PHE A 38 2.23 1.08 -3.88
CA PHE A 38 2.82 1.88 -4.93
C PHE A 38 2.26 1.54 -6.30
N GLU A 39 2.39 2.50 -7.21
CA GLU A 39 2.17 2.31 -8.64
C GLU A 39 3.45 2.64 -9.39
N TYR A 40 3.74 1.89 -10.45
CA TYR A 40 4.99 2.00 -11.17
C TYR A 40 4.80 1.97 -12.68
N PHE A 41 5.51 2.88 -13.35
CA PHE A 41 5.53 3.00 -14.80
C PHE A 41 6.96 2.88 -15.30
N ILE A 42 7.15 2.22 -16.44
CA ILE A 42 8.40 2.17 -17.21
C ILE A 42 8.08 2.64 -18.63
N ASP A 43 8.89 3.55 -19.16
CA ASP A 43 8.78 4.08 -20.53
C ASP A 43 7.33 4.48 -20.90
N ASN A 44 6.63 5.14 -19.96
CA ASN A 44 5.23 5.55 -20.06
C ASN A 44 4.18 4.41 -19.99
N TYR A 45 4.60 3.15 -19.86
CA TYR A 45 3.68 2.04 -19.63
C TYR A 45 3.47 1.80 -18.14
N LYS A 46 2.22 1.76 -17.72
CA LYS A 46 1.86 1.37 -16.35
C LYS A 46 2.08 -0.13 -16.18
N ILE A 47 2.94 -0.52 -15.25
CA ILE A 47 3.28 -1.93 -14.99
C ILE A 47 2.59 -2.43 -13.73
N ILE A 48 2.78 -1.70 -12.62
CA ILE A 48 2.21 -2.05 -11.31
C ILE A 48 1.17 -0.99 -10.94
N THR A 49 0.03 -1.45 -10.44
CA THR A 49 -1.10 -0.59 -10.08
C THR A 49 -1.75 -1.09 -8.78
N ASN A 50 -2.64 -0.31 -8.20
CA ASN A 50 -3.63 -0.77 -7.24
C ASN A 50 -4.93 -1.16 -7.97
N CYS A 51 -5.83 -1.90 -7.32
CA CYS A 51 -7.10 -2.34 -7.96
C CYS A 51 -8.06 -1.19 -8.31
N GLY A 52 -7.73 0.04 -7.88
CA GLY A 52 -8.59 1.21 -8.09
C GLY A 52 -9.79 1.20 -7.13
N PHE A 53 -10.80 2.04 -7.42
CA PHE A 53 -11.99 2.18 -6.58
C PHE A 53 -13.23 1.67 -7.30
N GLY A 54 -13.80 0.56 -6.80
CA GLY A 54 -14.87 -0.19 -7.47
C GLY A 54 -16.29 0.40 -7.37
N ASN A 55 -16.47 1.66 -6.96
CA ASN A 55 -17.77 2.28 -6.69
C ASN A 55 -18.70 2.35 -7.94
N LYS A 56 -18.12 2.38 -9.13
CA LYS A 56 -18.89 2.38 -10.39
C LYS A 56 -19.35 0.99 -10.83
N ILE A 57 -18.83 -0.07 -10.19
CA ILE A 57 -19.12 -1.47 -10.54
C ILE A 57 -20.28 -2.00 -9.68
N SER A 58 -20.09 -1.99 -8.36
CA SER A 58 -21.11 -2.41 -7.39
C SER A 58 -20.69 -2.03 -5.98
N LYS A 59 -21.62 -2.06 -5.01
CA LYS A 59 -21.32 -1.86 -3.57
C LYS A 59 -20.34 -2.90 -3.03
N LYS A 60 -20.40 -4.13 -3.52
CA LYS A 60 -19.45 -5.20 -3.16
C LYS A 60 -18.06 -4.89 -3.70
N ALA A 61 -17.94 -4.49 -4.97
CA ALA A 61 -16.68 -4.11 -5.59
C ALA A 61 -16.07 -2.87 -4.92
N GLU A 62 -16.90 -1.86 -4.60
CA GLU A 62 -16.50 -0.70 -3.81
C GLU A 62 -15.86 -1.11 -2.49
N PHE A 63 -16.50 -1.98 -1.72
CA PHE A 63 -15.98 -2.43 -0.44
C PHE A 63 -14.69 -3.24 -0.58
N ILE A 64 -14.65 -4.24 -1.49
CA ILE A 64 -13.49 -5.10 -1.70
C ILE A 64 -12.27 -4.31 -2.17
N SER A 65 -12.46 -3.36 -3.09
CA SER A 65 -11.37 -2.53 -3.62
C SER A 65 -10.73 -1.61 -2.57
N ARG A 66 -11.36 -1.42 -1.41
CA ARG A 66 -10.85 -0.62 -0.30
C ARG A 66 -10.01 -1.43 0.70
N LEU A 67 -10.06 -2.75 0.64
CA LEU A 67 -9.32 -3.62 1.55
C LEU A 67 -7.83 -3.68 1.18
N THR A 68 -6.97 -3.94 2.17
CA THR A 68 -5.51 -4.08 1.95
C THR A 68 -5.15 -5.11 0.89
N PRO A 69 -5.81 -6.28 0.77
CA PRO A 69 -5.53 -7.22 -0.31
C PRO A 69 -5.75 -6.69 -1.73
N ALA A 70 -6.50 -5.61 -1.91
CA ALA A 70 -6.71 -4.95 -3.21
C ALA A 70 -5.61 -3.92 -3.53
N GLN A 71 -4.62 -3.77 -2.66
CA GLN A 71 -3.54 -2.80 -2.82
C GLN A 71 -2.20 -3.52 -3.02
N THR A 72 -1.26 -2.86 -3.70
CA THR A 72 0.10 -3.37 -3.94
C THR A 72 0.95 -3.18 -2.69
N THR A 73 0.67 -3.96 -1.65
CA THR A 73 1.34 -3.88 -0.35
C THR A 73 1.38 -5.23 0.37
N LEU A 74 2.07 -5.27 1.52
CA LEU A 74 2.10 -6.42 2.41
C LEU A 74 0.79 -6.55 3.18
N CYS A 75 0.28 -7.77 3.26
CA CYS A 75 -0.92 -8.13 3.99
C CYS A 75 -0.61 -9.31 4.93
N LEU A 76 -0.96 -9.19 6.21
CA LEU A 76 -0.78 -10.23 7.23
C LEU A 76 -2.11 -10.96 7.49
N ASN A 77 -2.06 -12.30 7.52
CA ASN A 77 -3.19 -13.17 7.80
C ASN A 77 -4.46 -12.82 6.98
N ASP A 78 -4.28 -12.41 5.72
CA ASP A 78 -5.34 -11.98 4.79
C ASP A 78 -6.29 -10.90 5.35
N SER A 79 -5.81 -10.11 6.32
CA SER A 79 -6.60 -9.08 7.00
C SER A 79 -6.32 -7.68 6.44
N SER A 80 -7.33 -6.82 6.47
CA SER A 80 -7.14 -5.41 6.15
C SER A 80 -6.53 -4.65 7.34
N VAL A 81 -5.61 -3.72 7.05
CA VAL A 81 -4.95 -2.85 8.05
C VAL A 81 -5.92 -1.92 8.78
N VAL A 82 -7.11 -1.70 8.21
CA VAL A 82 -8.18 -0.94 8.87
C VAL A 82 -9.44 -1.77 8.98
N ARG A 83 -10.23 -1.48 10.02
CA ARG A 83 -11.59 -1.99 10.16
C ARG A 83 -12.58 -0.95 9.66
N PHE A 84 -13.58 -1.40 8.91
CA PHE A 84 -14.67 -0.58 8.39
C PHE A 84 -15.90 -0.68 9.29
N GLU A 85 -16.63 0.41 9.36
CA GLU A 85 -17.88 0.47 10.12
C GLU A 85 -18.94 -0.45 9.49
N ARG A 86 -19.68 -1.18 10.33
CA ARG A 86 -20.70 -2.13 9.87
C ARG A 86 -22.14 -1.57 9.99
N ASN A 87 -22.29 -0.29 10.33
CA ASN A 87 -23.62 0.30 10.53
C ASN A 87 -24.30 0.60 9.18
N ASN A 88 -25.35 -0.13 8.86
CA ASN A 88 -26.01 -0.12 7.55
C ASN A 88 -26.77 1.17 7.23
N LEU A 89 -27.33 1.89 8.21
CA LEU A 89 -28.18 3.06 7.99
C LEU A 89 -27.36 4.29 7.54
N ILE A 90 -26.22 4.54 8.19
CA ILE A 90 -25.35 5.67 7.84
C ILE A 90 -24.58 5.36 6.55
N ASN A 91 -24.15 4.12 6.36
CA ASN A 91 -23.37 3.68 5.21
C ASN A 91 -24.11 3.74 3.87
N SER A 92 -25.46 3.69 3.91
CA SER A 92 -26.27 3.81 2.68
C SER A 92 -26.19 5.21 2.06
N SER A 93 -26.02 6.25 2.88
CA SER A 93 -26.05 7.65 2.43
C SER A 93 -24.67 8.27 2.28
N PHE A 94 -23.70 7.91 3.14
CA PHE A 94 -22.37 8.57 3.20
C PHE A 94 -21.19 7.64 2.89
N GLY A 95 -21.44 6.36 2.61
CA GLY A 95 -20.39 5.35 2.43
C GLY A 95 -19.83 4.84 3.76
N THR A 96 -19.06 3.75 3.69
CA THR A 96 -18.52 3.07 4.86
C THR A 96 -17.26 3.76 5.37
N SER A 97 -17.28 4.29 6.58
CA SER A 97 -16.12 4.92 7.24
C SER A 97 -15.20 3.89 7.88
N ILE A 98 -13.93 4.27 8.10
CA ILE A 98 -12.98 3.49 8.91
C ILE A 98 -13.21 3.77 10.40
N ILE A 99 -13.00 2.75 11.25
CA ILE A 99 -13.08 2.86 12.71
C ILE A 99 -11.76 2.61 13.42
N SER A 100 -10.71 2.25 12.68
CA SER A 100 -9.35 2.10 13.18
C SER A 100 -8.43 3.07 12.46
N SER A 101 -7.37 3.47 13.14
CA SER A 101 -6.37 4.38 12.60
C SER A 101 -4.97 3.83 12.84
N PHE A 102 -4.01 4.30 12.06
CA PHE A 102 -2.59 4.03 12.20
C PHE A 102 -1.79 5.24 11.72
N LYS A 103 -0.47 5.20 11.88
CA LYS A 103 0.43 6.23 11.41
C LYS A 103 1.40 5.66 10.39
N VAL A 104 1.68 6.44 9.34
CA VAL A 104 2.85 6.27 8.49
C VAL A 104 3.91 7.26 8.97
N PHE A 105 5.15 6.80 9.10
CA PHE A 105 6.24 7.57 9.68
C PHE A 105 7.60 7.10 9.12
N ASP A 106 8.68 7.78 9.51
CA ASP A 106 10.05 7.50 9.07
C ASP A 106 10.17 7.45 7.53
N PHE A 107 9.48 8.37 6.84
CA PHE A 107 9.65 8.52 5.41
C PHE A 107 11.03 9.09 5.10
N ASN A 108 11.79 8.38 4.29
CA ASN A 108 13.13 8.77 3.86
C ASN A 108 13.29 8.58 2.36
N THR A 109 14.08 9.46 1.75
CA THR A 109 14.50 9.35 0.36
C THR A 109 16.01 9.51 0.27
N ASP A 110 16.66 8.67 -0.52
CA ASP A 110 18.05 8.81 -0.91
C ASP A 110 18.14 8.70 -2.44
N GLU A 111 18.62 9.76 -3.05
CA GLU A 111 18.65 9.88 -4.51
C GLU A 111 20.03 10.33 -4.98
N ASN A 112 20.59 9.58 -5.90
CA ASN A 112 21.84 9.91 -6.57
C ASN A 112 21.71 9.81 -8.10
N LYS A 113 22.81 9.92 -8.83
CA LYS A 113 22.80 9.86 -10.31
C LYS A 113 22.34 8.51 -10.86
N SER A 114 22.59 7.41 -10.16
CA SER A 114 22.32 6.05 -10.60
C SER A 114 21.10 5.40 -10.00
N SER A 115 20.69 5.80 -8.81
CA SER A 115 19.60 5.16 -8.08
C SER A 115 18.74 6.15 -7.30
N LEU A 116 17.52 5.72 -7.04
CA LEU A 116 16.58 6.30 -6.08
C LEU A 116 16.22 5.21 -5.07
N THR A 117 16.31 5.51 -3.78
CA THR A 117 15.79 4.67 -2.71
C THR A 117 14.75 5.47 -1.92
N VAL A 118 13.58 4.90 -1.71
CA VAL A 118 12.52 5.48 -0.87
C VAL A 118 12.10 4.46 0.17
N SER A 119 11.86 4.89 1.39
CA SER A 119 11.37 4.01 2.44
C SER A 119 10.43 4.71 3.40
N ALA A 120 9.51 3.94 3.99
CA ALA A 120 8.64 4.42 5.06
C ALA A 120 8.23 3.25 5.96
N LYS A 121 7.62 3.57 7.11
CA LYS A 121 7.07 2.61 8.06
C LYS A 121 5.61 2.93 8.35
N HIS A 122 4.85 1.91 8.77
CA HIS A 122 3.54 2.12 9.38
C HIS A 122 3.31 1.18 10.57
N ASP A 123 2.50 1.62 11.54
CA ASP A 123 2.20 0.88 12.77
C ASP A 123 0.83 0.18 12.75
N ALA A 124 0.22 0.02 11.58
CA ALA A 124 -1.11 -0.59 11.44
C ALA A 124 -1.19 -2.02 12.01
N TYR A 125 -0.08 -2.73 12.03
CA TYR A 125 0.04 -4.09 12.54
C TYR A 125 0.45 -4.18 14.02
N LYS A 126 0.72 -3.03 14.67
CA LYS A 126 1.22 -2.97 16.04
C LYS A 126 0.30 -3.66 17.03
N ASN A 127 -0.99 -3.33 17.01
CA ASN A 127 -1.95 -3.83 18.01
C ASN A 127 -2.38 -5.29 17.75
N SER A 128 -2.40 -5.73 16.49
CA SER A 128 -2.89 -7.08 16.14
C SER A 128 -1.75 -8.11 16.05
N PHE A 129 -0.55 -7.67 15.69
CA PHE A 129 0.57 -8.56 15.38
C PHE A 129 1.88 -8.16 16.08
N ASN A 130 1.86 -7.15 16.96
CA ASN A 130 3.06 -6.66 17.69
C ASN A 130 4.22 -6.27 16.77
N CYS A 131 3.95 -5.80 15.56
CA CYS A 131 4.98 -5.41 14.62
C CYS A 131 4.66 -4.13 13.86
N VAL A 132 5.71 -3.49 13.37
CA VAL A 132 5.71 -2.37 12.44
C VAL A 132 6.18 -2.90 11.09
N HIS A 133 5.50 -2.52 10.02
CA HIS A 133 5.94 -2.81 8.66
C HIS A 133 6.80 -1.66 8.14
N LYS A 134 7.98 -1.98 7.61
CA LYS A 134 8.85 -1.09 6.84
C LYS A 134 8.90 -1.59 5.41
N ARG A 135 8.66 -0.72 4.44
CA ARG A 135 8.93 -0.98 3.03
C ARG A 135 10.01 -0.04 2.53
N GLU A 136 10.90 -0.60 1.73
CA GLU A 136 11.91 0.11 0.97
C GLU A 136 11.79 -0.25 -0.51
N ILE A 137 11.81 0.75 -1.37
CA ILE A 137 11.80 0.60 -2.83
C ILE A 137 13.08 1.25 -3.36
N LYS A 138 13.86 0.47 -4.10
CA LYS A 138 15.07 0.94 -4.80
C LYS A 138 14.86 0.83 -6.30
N ILE A 139 15.17 1.91 -7.02
CA ILE A 139 15.05 1.98 -8.47
C ILE A 139 16.44 2.27 -9.07
N ASP A 140 16.86 1.45 -10.01
CA ASP A 140 17.99 1.74 -10.89
C ASP A 140 17.53 2.70 -11.99
N LYS A 141 18.05 3.92 -11.97
CA LYS A 141 17.65 4.98 -12.92
C LYS A 141 18.07 4.74 -14.36
N LYS A 142 19.04 3.83 -14.58
CA LYS A 142 19.55 3.53 -15.92
C LYS A 142 18.55 2.66 -16.70
N ASN A 143 18.03 1.63 -16.07
CA ASN A 143 17.19 0.61 -16.72
C ASN A 143 15.76 0.54 -16.18
N GLY A 144 15.43 1.31 -15.12
CA GLY A 144 14.12 1.28 -14.49
C GLY A 144 13.87 0.01 -13.67
N ASN A 145 14.87 -0.78 -13.33
CA ASN A 145 14.67 -1.94 -12.47
C ASN A 145 14.27 -1.51 -11.06
N LEU A 146 13.20 -2.12 -10.55
CA LEU A 146 12.68 -1.87 -9.23
C LEU A 146 12.92 -3.09 -8.33
N MET A 147 13.49 -2.84 -7.16
CA MET A 147 13.65 -3.83 -6.08
C MET A 147 12.88 -3.34 -4.86
N GLY A 148 12.06 -4.21 -4.29
CA GLY A 148 11.31 -3.95 -3.05
C GLY A 148 11.81 -4.83 -1.92
N THR A 149 11.89 -4.27 -0.70
CA THR A 149 12.18 -5.00 0.54
C THR A 149 11.12 -4.66 1.57
N ASP A 150 10.48 -5.70 2.11
CA ASP A 150 9.51 -5.58 3.20
C ASP A 150 10.08 -6.18 4.48
N ASN A 151 10.07 -5.42 5.57
CA ASN A 151 10.54 -5.86 6.87
C ASN A 151 9.42 -5.73 7.91
N LEU A 152 9.28 -6.75 8.75
CA LEU A 152 8.44 -6.72 9.94
C LEU A 152 9.33 -6.55 11.16
N ILE A 153 9.13 -5.46 11.88
CA ILE A 153 9.96 -5.07 13.04
C ILE A 153 9.12 -5.24 14.29
N SER A 154 9.56 -6.11 15.20
CA SER A 154 8.89 -6.30 16.50
C SER A 154 8.87 -5.00 17.31
N VAL A 155 7.73 -4.70 17.92
CA VAL A 155 7.60 -3.53 18.80
C VAL A 155 8.14 -3.81 20.20
N ASN A 156 7.96 -5.03 20.68
CA ASN A 156 8.39 -5.49 22.00
C ASN A 156 9.27 -6.73 21.87
N SER A 157 9.95 -7.13 22.94
CA SER A 157 10.78 -8.36 23.01
C SER A 157 9.98 -9.66 22.78
N ASN A 158 8.64 -9.59 22.77
CA ASN A 158 7.78 -10.72 22.50
C ASN A 158 7.75 -11.04 21.01
N SER A 159 7.74 -12.32 20.67
CA SER A 159 7.52 -12.78 19.31
C SER A 159 6.14 -12.34 18.79
N PHE A 160 6.06 -12.04 17.52
CA PHE A 160 4.78 -11.81 16.87
C PHE A 160 4.29 -13.10 16.20
N PHE A 161 2.98 -13.36 16.31
CA PHE A 161 2.36 -14.53 15.68
C PHE A 161 1.76 -14.14 14.35
N ILE A 162 2.39 -14.58 13.28
CA ILE A 162 1.91 -14.42 11.90
C ILE A 162 1.81 -15.82 11.31
N ASN A 163 0.60 -16.24 10.95
CA ASN A 163 0.36 -17.54 10.33
C ASN A 163 0.76 -17.53 8.86
N ASN A 164 0.39 -16.45 8.17
CA ASN A 164 0.75 -16.23 6.77
C ASN A 164 0.95 -14.73 6.48
N TYR A 165 1.65 -14.46 5.41
CA TYR A 165 1.74 -13.13 4.82
C TYR A 165 1.68 -13.23 3.30
N SER A 166 1.28 -12.15 2.67
CA SER A 166 1.35 -12.01 1.22
C SER A 166 1.81 -10.60 0.86
N ILE A 167 2.70 -10.51 -0.12
CA ILE A 167 3.06 -9.26 -0.76
C ILE A 167 2.41 -9.31 -2.14
N ARG A 168 1.48 -8.38 -2.41
CA ARG A 168 0.72 -8.37 -3.65
C ARG A 168 1.26 -7.31 -4.58
N PHE A 169 1.37 -7.68 -5.85
CA PHE A 169 1.68 -6.80 -6.97
C PHE A 169 0.56 -6.96 -7.99
N HIS A 170 -0.33 -5.98 -8.06
CA HIS A 170 -1.37 -5.96 -9.08
C HIS A 170 -0.77 -5.43 -10.38
N LEU A 171 -0.78 -6.25 -11.41
CA LEU A 171 -0.30 -5.85 -12.72
C LEU A 171 -1.38 -5.08 -13.48
N TYR A 172 -0.97 -4.09 -14.25
CA TYR A 172 -1.88 -3.39 -15.13
C TYR A 172 -2.44 -4.36 -16.19
N PRO A 173 -3.72 -4.27 -16.58
CA PRO A 173 -4.31 -5.17 -17.58
C PRO A 173 -3.47 -5.26 -18.86
N GLY A 174 -3.19 -6.50 -19.29
CA GLY A 174 -2.33 -6.79 -20.44
C GLY A 174 -0.85 -7.02 -20.10
N ILE A 175 -0.42 -6.78 -18.86
CA ILE A 175 0.94 -7.12 -18.41
C ILE A 175 0.98 -8.56 -17.91
N ASN A 176 1.94 -9.34 -18.38
CA ASN A 176 2.17 -10.70 -17.93
C ASN A 176 3.48 -10.79 -17.14
N ALA A 177 3.43 -11.46 -15.99
CA ALA A 177 4.63 -11.78 -15.21
C ALA A 177 5.15 -13.16 -15.64
N VAL A 178 6.46 -13.26 -15.80
CA VAL A 178 7.15 -14.53 -16.05
C VAL A 178 8.17 -14.71 -14.93
N GLN A 179 8.13 -15.88 -14.28
CA GLN A 179 9.15 -16.26 -13.32
C GLN A 179 10.40 -16.71 -14.06
N THR A 180 11.56 -16.11 -13.78
CA THR A 180 12.85 -16.57 -14.24
C THR A 180 13.45 -17.55 -13.23
N MET A 181 14.12 -18.57 -13.72
CA MET A 181 14.86 -19.52 -12.89
C MET A 181 16.32 -19.03 -12.81
N ASP A 182 16.59 -18.03 -11.96
CA ASP A 182 17.93 -17.55 -11.63
C ASP A 182 18.28 -17.92 -10.18
#